data_420b3c357fc89a06170dc60f31ebd9c1
#
_entry.id   420b3c357fc89a06170dc60f31ebd9c1
#
_cell.length_a   1.000
_cell.length_b   1.000
_cell.length_c   1.000
_cell.angle_alpha   90.00
_cell.angle_beta   90.00
_cell.angle_gamma   90.00
#
_symmetry.space_group_name_H-M   'P 1'
#
loop_
_entity.id
_entity.type
_entity.pdbx_description
1 polymer ?
#
loop_
_entity_poly.entity_id
_entity_poly.type
_entity_poly.pdbx_seq_one_letter_code
_entity_poly.pdbx_strand_id
1 'polypeptide(L)'
;AWVFSASPDFSKKIGTMGWLGMSFPKKYGGHERTALERYIVTEELLASGAPVAAHWIADRQSGSQILRFGTEEQKNLIIPKITSGECFFAIGMSEPNSGSDLASVKTKATKTNDGWKLEGRKIWSTGAHIAHYMIVLARTSPASKENRHEGLSQFLVDLSLPNIKIKGIEDMTGQRHFNETLFDNVILSKESLLGEEGKGWSQVVGELALERSGPERFLSHFTLLEKFIGEFRISLLKSGSSLVGKLIAELQTLRRM
;
A
#
# COMPACT_ATOMS: atom_id res chain seq x y z
N ALA A 1 12.49 -6.39 -9.65
CA ALA A 1 11.83 -6.71 -8.38
C ALA A 1 10.39 -6.23 -8.41
N TRP A 2 9.47 -6.96 -7.81
CA TRP A 2 8.03 -6.69 -7.82
C TRP A 2 7.68 -5.24 -7.39
N VAL A 3 8.42 -4.66 -6.43
CA VAL A 3 8.22 -3.29 -5.91
C VAL A 3 8.33 -2.21 -7.00
N PHE A 4 9.11 -2.45 -8.04
CA PHE A 4 9.41 -1.46 -9.08
C PHE A 4 8.75 -1.79 -10.43
N SER A 5 8.09 -2.96 -10.52
CA SER A 5 7.45 -3.40 -11.76
C SER A 5 5.94 -3.23 -11.64
N ALA A 6 5.43 -2.11 -12.15
CA ALA A 6 4.01 -1.81 -12.18
C ALA A 6 3.47 -2.07 -13.60
N SER A 7 2.42 -2.90 -13.70
CA SER A 7 1.70 -3.14 -14.95
C SER A 7 0.19 -3.11 -14.72
N PRO A 8 -0.48 -2.02 -15.09
CA PRO A 8 -1.95 -1.93 -15.04
C PRO A 8 -2.65 -3.05 -15.83
N ASP A 9 -2.12 -3.41 -17.00
CA ASP A 9 -2.69 -4.49 -17.82
C ASP A 9 -2.57 -5.86 -17.16
N PHE A 10 -1.44 -6.12 -16.50
CA PHE A 10 -1.28 -7.33 -15.69
C PHE A 10 -2.27 -7.34 -14.53
N SER A 11 -2.45 -6.21 -13.84
CA SER A 11 -3.41 -6.09 -12.74
C SER A 11 -4.84 -6.41 -13.18
N LYS A 12 -5.28 -5.90 -14.33
CA LYS A 12 -6.58 -6.23 -14.92
C LYS A 12 -6.71 -7.72 -15.22
N LYS A 13 -5.67 -8.34 -15.81
CA LYS A 13 -5.68 -9.78 -16.10
C LYS A 13 -5.87 -10.62 -14.85
N ILE A 14 -5.11 -10.37 -13.79
CA ILE A 14 -5.26 -11.13 -12.54
C ILE A 14 -6.54 -10.79 -11.79
N GLY A 15 -7.08 -9.57 -11.97
CA GLY A 15 -8.42 -9.20 -11.51
C GLY A 15 -9.50 -10.07 -12.14
N THR A 16 -9.48 -10.26 -13.48
CA THR A 16 -10.43 -11.15 -14.19
C THR A 16 -10.29 -12.62 -13.78
N MET A 17 -9.12 -13.05 -13.29
CA MET A 17 -8.89 -14.38 -12.76
C MET A 17 -9.38 -14.55 -11.31
N GLY A 18 -9.85 -13.46 -10.67
CA GLY A 18 -10.27 -13.48 -9.27
C GLY A 18 -9.11 -13.56 -8.27
N TRP A 19 -7.92 -13.09 -8.66
CA TRP A 19 -6.72 -13.11 -7.81
C TRP A 19 -6.47 -11.79 -7.08
N LEU A 20 -7.32 -10.78 -7.30
CA LEU A 20 -7.40 -9.57 -6.49
C LEU A 20 -8.65 -9.59 -5.62
N GLY A 21 -8.57 -9.02 -4.44
CA GLY A 21 -9.68 -9.06 -3.47
C GLY A 21 -10.07 -10.47 -3.06
N MET A 22 -9.15 -11.43 -3.10
CA MET A 22 -9.44 -12.84 -2.82
C MET A 22 -10.15 -13.05 -1.48
N SER A 23 -9.73 -12.36 -0.42
CA SER A 23 -10.34 -12.44 0.91
C SER A 23 -11.45 -11.40 1.16
N PHE A 24 -11.75 -10.53 0.18
CA PHE A 24 -12.78 -9.51 0.34
C PHE A 24 -14.18 -10.09 0.20
N PRO A 25 -15.20 -9.45 0.82
CA PRO A 25 -16.59 -9.91 0.74
C PRO A 25 -17.13 -9.87 -0.70
N LYS A 26 -17.87 -10.91 -1.08
CA LYS A 26 -18.52 -11.02 -2.39
C LYS A 26 -19.47 -9.87 -2.70
N LYS A 27 -20.15 -9.33 -1.68
CA LYS A 27 -21.07 -8.20 -1.86
C LYS A 27 -20.41 -6.96 -2.47
N TYR A 28 -19.07 -6.84 -2.38
CA TYR A 28 -18.30 -5.76 -2.98
C TYR A 28 -17.42 -6.23 -4.16
N GLY A 29 -17.70 -7.40 -4.72
CA GLY A 29 -16.94 -7.96 -5.84
C GLY A 29 -15.68 -8.74 -5.43
N GLY A 30 -15.51 -9.04 -4.14
CA GLY A 30 -14.47 -9.95 -3.66
C GLY A 30 -14.85 -11.42 -3.82
N HIS A 31 -14.00 -12.31 -3.34
CA HIS A 31 -14.12 -13.74 -3.60
C HIS A 31 -14.30 -14.60 -2.34
N GLU A 32 -14.21 -14.02 -1.14
CA GLU A 32 -14.33 -14.72 0.17
C GLU A 32 -13.46 -15.97 0.28
N ARG A 33 -12.27 -15.91 -0.35
CA ARG A 33 -11.26 -16.95 -0.24
C ARG A 33 -10.55 -16.87 1.11
N THR A 34 -9.99 -17.99 1.52
CA THR A 34 -9.21 -18.06 2.76
C THR A 34 -7.90 -17.28 2.66
N ALA A 35 -7.35 -16.91 3.81
CA ALA A 35 -6.04 -16.28 3.88
C ALA A 35 -4.93 -17.17 3.29
N LEU A 36 -5.06 -18.51 3.43
CA LEU A 36 -4.11 -19.47 2.88
C LEU A 36 -4.15 -19.49 1.34
N GLU A 37 -5.33 -19.50 0.72
CA GLU A 37 -5.46 -19.45 -0.74
C GLU A 37 -4.83 -18.15 -1.28
N ARG A 38 -5.12 -17.00 -0.64
CA ARG A 38 -4.53 -15.73 -1.00
C ARG A 38 -3.00 -15.75 -0.82
N TYR A 39 -2.50 -16.33 0.26
CA TYR A 39 -1.07 -16.46 0.51
C TYR A 39 -0.38 -17.24 -0.62
N ILE A 40 -0.91 -18.40 -1.01
CA ILE A 40 -0.35 -19.25 -2.07
C ILE A 40 -0.25 -18.48 -3.39
N VAL A 41 -1.33 -17.83 -3.82
CA VAL A 41 -1.33 -17.02 -5.06
C VAL A 41 -0.32 -15.89 -4.99
N THR A 42 -0.25 -15.19 -3.86
CA THR A 42 0.72 -14.10 -3.66
C THR A 42 2.16 -14.62 -3.71
N GLU A 43 2.43 -15.76 -3.06
CA GLU A 43 3.74 -16.39 -3.06
C GLU A 43 4.20 -16.75 -4.48
N GLU A 44 3.36 -17.39 -5.28
CA GLU A 44 3.67 -17.78 -6.66
C GLU A 44 3.90 -16.55 -7.58
N LEU A 45 3.08 -15.51 -7.43
CA LEU A 45 3.27 -14.27 -8.17
C LEU A 45 4.61 -13.60 -7.84
N LEU A 46 4.99 -13.54 -6.56
CA LEU A 46 6.27 -12.95 -6.14
C LEU A 46 7.45 -13.83 -6.55
N ALA A 47 7.37 -15.15 -6.38
CA ALA A 47 8.40 -16.09 -6.79
C ALA A 47 8.65 -16.04 -8.30
N SER A 48 7.61 -15.84 -9.10
CA SER A 48 7.70 -15.66 -10.55
C SER A 48 8.20 -14.27 -10.99
N GLY A 49 8.41 -13.33 -10.05
CA GLY A 49 8.80 -11.96 -10.36
C GLY A 49 7.70 -11.17 -11.08
N ALA A 50 6.43 -11.49 -10.86
CA ALA A 50 5.30 -10.85 -11.50
C ALA A 50 5.24 -9.33 -11.22
N PRO A 51 4.78 -8.49 -12.18
CA PRO A 51 4.74 -7.02 -12.05
C PRO A 51 3.52 -6.55 -11.22
N VAL A 52 3.53 -6.84 -9.92
CA VAL A 52 2.39 -6.63 -9.02
C VAL A 52 2.31 -5.23 -8.41
N ALA A 53 3.29 -4.36 -8.63
CA ALA A 53 3.40 -3.09 -7.91
C ALA A 53 2.18 -2.16 -8.11
N ALA A 54 1.49 -2.19 -9.26
CA ALA A 54 0.36 -1.30 -9.53
C ALA A 54 -0.82 -1.53 -8.57
N HIS A 55 -1.21 -2.78 -8.33
CA HIS A 55 -2.35 -3.13 -7.47
C HIS A 55 -1.97 -3.44 -6.02
N TRP A 56 -0.69 -3.57 -5.71
CA TRP A 56 -0.20 -4.10 -4.44
C TRP A 56 -0.76 -3.37 -3.22
N ILE A 57 -0.66 -2.04 -3.23
CA ILE A 57 -1.16 -1.19 -2.13
C ILE A 57 -2.68 -1.28 -2.03
N ALA A 58 -3.38 -1.22 -3.18
CA ALA A 58 -4.83 -1.27 -3.24
C ALA A 58 -5.39 -2.58 -2.66
N ASP A 59 -4.93 -3.73 -3.15
CA ASP A 59 -5.41 -5.05 -2.74
C ASP A 59 -5.03 -5.39 -1.29
N ARG A 60 -3.83 -5.00 -0.87
CA ARG A 60 -3.29 -5.46 0.40
C ARG A 60 -3.59 -4.53 1.57
N GLN A 61 -3.48 -3.22 1.37
CA GLN A 61 -3.57 -2.22 2.45
C GLN A 61 -4.87 -1.44 2.35
N SER A 62 -5.02 -0.65 1.29
CA SER A 62 -6.11 0.33 1.17
C SER A 62 -7.48 -0.31 1.11
N GLY A 63 -7.64 -1.42 0.37
CA GLY A 63 -8.89 -2.17 0.31
C GLY A 63 -9.32 -2.70 1.68
N SER A 64 -8.37 -3.24 2.45
CA SER A 64 -8.62 -3.71 3.83
C SER A 64 -8.99 -2.56 4.76
N GLN A 65 -8.36 -1.38 4.63
CA GLN A 65 -8.71 -0.19 5.40
C GLN A 65 -10.13 0.31 5.06
N ILE A 66 -10.47 0.37 3.78
CA ILE A 66 -11.80 0.78 3.32
C ILE A 66 -12.87 -0.20 3.79
N LEU A 67 -12.62 -1.51 3.70
CA LEU A 67 -13.55 -2.53 4.20
C LEU A 67 -13.80 -2.41 5.71
N ARG A 68 -12.77 -2.05 6.47
CA ARG A 68 -12.86 -1.94 7.93
C ARG A 68 -13.49 -0.63 8.41
N PHE A 69 -13.15 0.49 7.79
CA PHE A 69 -13.46 1.82 8.29
C PHE A 69 -14.33 2.65 7.33
N GLY A 70 -14.40 2.29 6.06
CA GLY A 70 -15.16 3.03 5.06
C GLY A 70 -16.67 2.94 5.25
N THR A 71 -17.37 3.94 4.73
CA THR A 71 -18.84 3.91 4.61
C THR A 71 -19.28 2.87 3.57
N GLU A 72 -20.56 2.52 3.55
CA GLU A 72 -21.07 1.61 2.53
C GLU A 72 -20.92 2.19 1.10
N GLU A 73 -21.06 3.50 0.97
CA GLU A 73 -20.84 4.23 -0.30
C GLU A 73 -19.38 4.10 -0.76
N GLN A 74 -18.41 4.33 0.14
CA GLN A 74 -16.98 4.17 -0.17
C GLN A 74 -16.66 2.73 -0.57
N LYS A 75 -17.18 1.73 0.15
CA LYS A 75 -16.99 0.31 -0.14
C LYS A 75 -17.53 -0.06 -1.51
N ASN A 76 -18.78 0.32 -1.81
CA ASN A 76 -19.44 0.03 -3.07
C ASN A 76 -18.80 0.74 -4.27
N LEU A 77 -18.24 1.93 -4.05
CA LEU A 77 -17.56 2.70 -5.11
C LEU A 77 -16.18 2.15 -5.45
N ILE A 78 -15.41 1.76 -4.43
CA ILE A 78 -13.97 1.54 -4.57
C ILE A 78 -13.61 0.05 -4.64
N ILE A 79 -14.19 -0.79 -3.78
CA ILE A 79 -13.76 -2.19 -3.67
C ILE A 79 -13.93 -2.96 -4.98
N PRO A 80 -15.04 -2.82 -5.74
CA PRO A 80 -15.17 -3.50 -7.03
C PRO A 80 -14.08 -3.12 -8.04
N LYS A 81 -13.62 -1.86 -8.02
CA LYS A 81 -12.55 -1.38 -8.90
C LYS A 81 -11.17 -1.90 -8.47
N ILE A 82 -10.96 -2.14 -7.17
CA ILE A 82 -9.75 -2.80 -6.68
C ILE A 82 -9.74 -4.25 -7.13
N THR A 83 -10.83 -4.98 -6.94
CA THR A 83 -10.93 -6.41 -7.27
C THR A 83 -10.84 -6.68 -8.77
N SER A 84 -11.30 -5.74 -9.62
CA SER A 84 -11.12 -5.82 -11.07
C SER A 84 -9.71 -5.44 -11.55
N GLY A 85 -8.85 -4.91 -10.66
CA GLY A 85 -7.50 -4.44 -11.02
C GLY A 85 -7.47 -3.11 -11.76
N GLU A 86 -8.50 -2.28 -11.61
CA GLU A 86 -8.66 -0.99 -12.30
C GLU A 86 -8.47 0.22 -11.40
N CYS A 87 -8.31 0.01 -10.09
CA CYS A 87 -8.10 1.08 -9.13
C CYS A 87 -6.81 0.86 -8.33
N PHE A 88 -5.90 1.82 -8.41
CA PHE A 88 -4.60 1.80 -7.74
C PHE A 88 -4.55 2.85 -6.65
N PHE A 89 -3.78 2.57 -5.62
CA PHE A 89 -3.67 3.41 -4.44
C PHE A 89 -2.24 3.80 -4.13
N ALA A 90 -2.10 4.96 -3.50
CA ALA A 90 -0.90 5.37 -2.80
C ALA A 90 -1.21 5.67 -1.33
N ILE A 91 -0.18 5.71 -0.50
CA ILE A 91 -0.28 6.05 0.91
C ILE A 91 0.44 7.37 1.17
N GLY A 92 -0.27 8.32 1.77
CA GLY A 92 0.22 9.64 2.13
C GLY A 92 0.36 9.79 3.65
N MET A 93 1.42 9.20 4.22
CA MET A 93 1.72 9.32 5.66
C MET A 93 2.88 10.28 5.90
N SER A 94 4.08 9.94 5.43
CA SER A 94 5.32 10.67 5.70
C SER A 94 5.30 12.08 5.10
N GLU A 95 5.99 13.00 5.79
CA GLU A 95 6.23 14.37 5.35
C GLU A 95 7.74 14.66 5.36
N PRO A 96 8.23 15.73 4.70
CA PRO A 96 9.66 16.04 4.66
C PRO A 96 10.33 16.08 6.03
N ASN A 97 9.61 16.50 7.07
CA ASN A 97 10.10 16.61 8.43
C ASN A 97 9.45 15.61 9.41
N SER A 98 8.70 14.63 8.93
CA SER A 98 7.92 13.70 9.75
C SER A 98 7.80 12.34 9.07
N GLY A 99 8.70 11.44 9.41
CA GLY A 99 8.72 10.05 8.94
C GLY A 99 8.62 9.09 10.12
N SER A 100 9.73 8.80 10.79
CA SER A 100 9.73 7.94 11.99
C SER A 100 8.87 8.52 13.12
N ASP A 101 8.86 9.84 13.26
CA ASP A 101 7.95 10.55 14.16
C ASP A 101 6.66 10.96 13.43
N LEU A 102 5.86 9.96 13.06
CA LEU A 102 4.64 10.17 12.28
C LEU A 102 3.57 10.97 13.03
N ALA A 103 3.58 10.96 14.35
CA ALA A 103 2.66 11.78 15.16
C ALA A 103 2.90 13.30 15.01
N SER A 104 4.02 13.71 14.43
CA SER A 104 4.35 15.13 14.21
C SER A 104 3.91 15.68 12.84
N VAL A 105 3.10 14.93 12.07
CA VAL A 105 2.60 15.39 10.75
C VAL A 105 1.86 16.71 10.85
N LYS A 106 2.10 17.56 9.85
CA LYS A 106 1.57 18.93 9.75
C LYS A 106 0.53 19.10 8.65
N THR A 107 0.41 18.16 7.70
CA THR A 107 -0.70 18.16 6.74
C THR A 107 -2.00 18.32 7.49
N LYS A 108 -2.79 19.33 7.12
CA LYS A 108 -3.97 19.75 7.87
C LYS A 108 -5.22 19.58 7.02
N ALA A 109 -6.27 19.06 7.63
CA ALA A 109 -7.61 19.05 7.08
C ALA A 109 -8.52 19.93 7.94
N THR A 110 -8.93 21.07 7.40
CA THR A 110 -9.81 22.03 8.08
C THR A 110 -11.24 21.79 7.64
N LYS A 111 -12.15 21.63 8.60
CA LYS A 111 -13.58 21.46 8.35
C LYS A 111 -14.17 22.70 7.67
N THR A 112 -15.02 22.48 6.68
CA THR A 112 -15.80 23.52 5.98
C THR A 112 -17.29 23.19 6.08
N ASN A 113 -18.16 24.05 5.56
CA ASN A 113 -19.61 23.77 5.56
C ASN A 113 -19.95 22.48 4.78
N ASP A 114 -19.24 22.23 3.68
CA ASP A 114 -19.56 21.16 2.72
C ASP A 114 -18.56 20.00 2.73
N GLY A 115 -17.59 20.01 3.64
CA GLY A 115 -16.58 18.96 3.72
C GLY A 115 -15.30 19.42 4.40
N TRP A 116 -14.16 19.29 3.70
CA TRP A 116 -12.83 19.57 4.25
C TRP A 116 -11.96 20.34 3.27
N LYS A 117 -11.05 21.12 3.78
CA LYS A 117 -9.96 21.74 3.03
C LYS A 117 -8.65 21.12 3.46
N LEU A 118 -7.97 20.41 2.54
CA LEU A 118 -6.71 19.71 2.78
C LEU A 118 -5.54 20.57 2.29
N GLU A 119 -4.57 20.78 3.17
CA GLU A 119 -3.34 21.53 2.91
C GLU A 119 -2.14 20.79 3.48
N GLY A 120 -1.07 20.65 2.70
CA GLY A 120 0.17 20.04 3.19
C GLY A 120 0.94 19.34 2.10
N ARG A 121 1.94 18.56 2.54
CA ARG A 121 2.87 17.89 1.63
C ARG A 121 3.20 16.50 2.16
N LYS A 122 3.03 15.49 1.31
CA LYS A 122 3.45 14.12 1.58
C LYS A 122 4.65 13.75 0.73
N ILE A 123 5.51 12.88 1.25
CA ILE A 123 6.72 12.43 0.57
C ILE A 123 6.87 10.92 0.67
N TRP A 124 7.65 10.34 -0.21
CA TRP A 124 7.90 8.89 -0.31
C TRP A 124 6.66 8.06 -0.62
N SER A 125 5.65 8.68 -1.24
CA SER A 125 4.44 7.98 -1.67
C SER A 125 4.72 7.11 -2.88
N THR A 126 4.82 5.80 -2.66
CA THR A 126 5.07 4.82 -3.73
C THR A 126 3.93 4.82 -4.73
N GLY A 127 4.25 4.94 -6.01
CA GLY A 127 3.28 4.81 -7.11
C GLY A 127 2.22 5.90 -7.19
N ALA A 128 2.34 7.03 -6.47
CA ALA A 128 1.32 8.08 -6.48
C ALA A 128 1.05 8.64 -7.90
N HIS A 129 2.04 8.64 -8.79
CA HIS A 129 1.92 9.10 -10.17
C HIS A 129 1.04 8.21 -11.07
N ILE A 130 0.74 6.98 -10.65
CA ILE A 130 -0.18 6.05 -11.34
C ILE A 130 -1.42 5.72 -10.52
N ALA A 131 -1.50 6.18 -9.27
CA ALA A 131 -2.60 5.91 -8.37
C ALA A 131 -3.82 6.77 -8.70
N HIS A 132 -5.02 6.23 -8.46
CA HIS A 132 -6.28 6.95 -8.58
C HIS A 132 -6.66 7.62 -7.27
N TYR A 133 -6.34 6.98 -6.16
CA TYR A 133 -6.64 7.46 -4.82
C TYR A 133 -5.42 7.39 -3.91
N MET A 134 -5.45 8.24 -2.89
CA MET A 134 -4.46 8.19 -1.80
C MET A 134 -5.17 8.19 -0.45
N ILE A 135 -4.78 7.30 0.46
CA ILE A 135 -5.16 7.42 1.87
C ILE A 135 -4.18 8.38 2.53
N VAL A 136 -4.68 9.55 2.94
CA VAL A 136 -3.86 10.65 3.48
C VAL A 136 -4.10 10.78 4.98
N LEU A 137 -3.02 10.70 5.76
CA LEU A 137 -3.05 11.07 7.18
C LEU A 137 -2.93 12.58 7.32
N ALA A 138 -3.91 13.20 7.96
CA ALA A 138 -3.91 14.64 8.19
C ALA A 138 -4.37 14.98 9.62
N ARG A 139 -4.01 16.17 10.07
CA ARG A 139 -4.42 16.69 11.36
C ARG A 139 -5.72 17.48 11.21
N THR A 140 -6.74 17.07 11.92
CA THR A 140 -8.07 17.72 11.97
C THR A 140 -8.24 18.62 13.19
N SER A 141 -7.51 18.32 14.29
CA SER A 141 -7.45 19.18 15.49
C SER A 141 -6.05 19.13 16.12
N PRO A 142 -5.68 20.11 16.96
CA PRO A 142 -4.42 20.08 17.69
C PRO A 142 -4.29 18.81 18.55
N ALA A 143 -3.07 18.33 18.71
CA ALA A 143 -2.77 17.29 19.71
C ALA A 143 -2.90 17.89 21.12
N SER A 144 -3.34 17.10 22.09
CA SER A 144 -3.26 17.49 23.50
C SER A 144 -1.83 17.32 24.02
N LYS A 145 -1.54 17.91 25.20
CA LYS A 145 -0.24 17.73 25.86
C LYS A 145 -0.03 16.28 26.33
N GLU A 146 -1.11 15.62 26.69
CA GLU A 146 -1.15 14.26 27.22
C GLU A 146 -1.11 13.20 26.11
N ASN A 147 -1.63 13.53 24.91
CA ASN A 147 -1.72 12.57 23.82
C ASN A 147 -1.41 13.23 22.47
N ARG A 148 -0.21 13.05 21.98
CA ARG A 148 0.28 13.56 20.68
C ARG A 148 -0.40 12.91 19.46
N HIS A 149 -1.09 11.79 19.63
CA HIS A 149 -1.79 11.07 18.58
C HIS A 149 -3.22 11.56 18.34
N GLU A 150 -3.75 12.40 19.23
CA GLU A 150 -5.05 13.02 19.04
C GLU A 150 -5.12 13.91 17.82
N GLY A 151 -6.33 14.11 17.29
CA GLY A 151 -6.58 14.99 16.16
C GLY A 151 -6.01 14.52 14.83
N LEU A 152 -5.60 13.26 14.71
CA LEU A 152 -5.21 12.64 13.46
C LEU A 152 -6.40 11.92 12.83
N SER A 153 -6.61 12.12 11.54
CA SER A 153 -7.66 11.48 10.75
C SER A 153 -7.11 11.00 9.41
N GLN A 154 -7.72 9.98 8.82
CA GLN A 154 -7.39 9.54 7.47
C GLN A 154 -8.46 10.00 6.48
N PHE A 155 -8.03 10.34 5.28
CA PHE A 155 -8.88 10.78 4.18
C PHE A 155 -8.63 9.95 2.93
N LEU A 156 -9.70 9.53 2.29
CA LEU A 156 -9.69 8.95 0.94
C LEU A 156 -9.70 10.10 -0.07
N VAL A 157 -8.56 10.37 -0.69
CA VAL A 157 -8.38 11.50 -1.58
C VAL A 157 -8.30 11.03 -3.02
N ASP A 158 -9.19 11.50 -3.88
CA ASP A 158 -9.12 11.31 -5.33
C ASP A 158 -7.98 12.18 -5.87
N LEU A 159 -6.97 11.56 -6.49
CA LEU A 159 -5.79 12.26 -7.00
C LEU A 159 -6.04 13.04 -8.29
N SER A 160 -7.21 12.92 -8.89
CA SER A 160 -7.64 13.73 -10.03
C SER A 160 -8.19 15.12 -9.64
N LEU A 161 -8.41 15.36 -8.35
CA LEU A 161 -8.90 16.65 -7.85
C LEU A 161 -7.94 17.80 -8.19
N PRO A 162 -8.47 18.99 -8.45
CA PRO A 162 -7.64 20.18 -8.70
C PRO A 162 -6.77 20.51 -7.46
N ASN A 163 -5.68 21.22 -7.71
CA ASN A 163 -4.73 21.68 -6.69
C ASN A 163 -3.93 20.55 -6.01
N ILE A 164 -3.91 19.36 -6.58
CA ILE A 164 -2.99 18.27 -6.22
C ILE A 164 -1.84 18.27 -7.23
N LYS A 165 -0.59 18.33 -6.73
CA LYS A 165 0.60 18.24 -7.58
C LYS A 165 1.44 17.06 -7.14
N ILE A 166 1.68 16.13 -8.07
CA ILE A 166 2.49 14.93 -7.83
C ILE A 166 3.80 15.08 -8.59
N LYS A 167 4.92 14.96 -7.88
CA LYS A 167 6.27 15.04 -8.45
C LYS A 167 7.06 13.79 -8.12
N GLY A 168 7.56 13.09 -9.14
CA GLY A 168 8.43 11.94 -8.97
C GLY A 168 9.76 12.30 -8.32
N ILE A 169 10.20 11.48 -7.39
CA ILE A 169 11.52 11.54 -6.76
C ILE A 169 12.39 10.51 -7.47
N GLU A 170 13.48 11.00 -8.06
CA GLU A 170 14.43 10.14 -8.74
C GLU A 170 15.35 9.45 -7.76
N ASP A 171 15.47 8.13 -7.87
CA ASP A 171 16.37 7.35 -7.06
C ASP A 171 17.76 7.20 -7.75
N MET A 172 18.68 6.50 -7.09
CA MET A 172 20.05 6.28 -7.61
C MET A 172 20.08 5.49 -8.91
N THR A 173 19.00 4.83 -9.30
CA THR A 173 18.88 4.08 -10.57
C THR A 173 18.25 4.90 -11.69
N GLY A 174 17.87 6.16 -11.42
CA GLY A 174 17.16 7.03 -12.35
C GLY A 174 15.65 6.76 -12.42
N GLN A 175 15.11 5.87 -11.59
CA GLN A 175 13.68 5.58 -11.55
C GLN A 175 12.95 6.55 -10.63
N ARG A 176 11.64 6.74 -10.86
CA ARG A 176 10.79 7.70 -10.12
C ARG A 176 9.55 7.02 -9.55
N HIS A 177 9.72 5.91 -8.86
CA HIS A 177 8.62 5.18 -8.23
C HIS A 177 8.13 5.81 -6.93
N PHE A 178 8.97 6.60 -6.25
CA PHE A 178 8.56 7.43 -5.13
C PHE A 178 8.12 8.82 -5.59
N ASN A 179 7.21 9.41 -4.84
CA ASN A 179 6.65 10.72 -5.18
C ASN A 179 6.53 11.63 -3.96
N GLU A 180 6.63 12.91 -4.24
CA GLU A 180 6.15 13.99 -3.39
C GLU A 180 4.76 14.40 -3.89
N THR A 181 3.82 14.60 -2.97
CA THR A 181 2.46 15.06 -3.28
C THR A 181 2.15 16.31 -2.48
N LEU A 182 1.89 17.41 -3.19
CA LEU A 182 1.47 18.69 -2.61
C LEU A 182 -0.06 18.83 -2.71
N PHE A 183 -0.69 19.13 -1.60
CA PHE A 183 -2.09 19.50 -1.48
C PHE A 183 -2.18 21.00 -1.21
N ASP A 184 -2.63 21.76 -2.20
CA ASP A 184 -2.73 23.22 -2.13
C ASP A 184 -4.18 23.66 -2.03
N ASN A 185 -4.72 23.70 -0.81
CA ASN A 185 -6.13 24.03 -0.56
C ASN A 185 -7.10 23.12 -1.30
N VAL A 186 -6.87 21.81 -1.29
CA VAL A 186 -7.72 20.83 -1.96
C VAL A 186 -9.05 20.71 -1.22
N ILE A 187 -10.15 20.88 -1.96
CA ILE A 187 -11.50 20.74 -1.40
C ILE A 187 -11.93 19.28 -1.49
N LEU A 188 -12.24 18.72 -0.34
CA LEU A 188 -12.71 17.35 -0.19
C LEU A 188 -14.17 17.38 0.30
N SER A 189 -14.99 16.46 -0.17
CA SER A 189 -16.35 16.27 0.33
C SER A 189 -16.35 15.67 1.74
N LYS A 190 -17.51 15.66 2.40
CA LYS A 190 -17.68 15.02 3.72
C LYS A 190 -17.36 13.54 3.69
N GLU A 191 -17.70 12.89 2.58
CA GLU A 191 -17.50 11.47 2.30
C GLU A 191 -16.03 11.09 2.09
N SER A 192 -15.12 12.06 2.02
CA SER A 192 -13.67 11.77 1.92
C SER A 192 -13.06 11.34 3.25
N LEU A 193 -13.70 11.58 4.39
CA LEU A 193 -13.22 11.09 5.69
C LEU A 193 -13.31 9.55 5.73
N LEU A 194 -12.21 8.90 6.04
CA LEU A 194 -12.17 7.45 6.21
C LEU A 194 -12.32 7.10 7.69
N GLY A 195 -13.45 6.52 8.06
CA GLY A 195 -13.80 6.22 9.46
C GLY A 195 -14.22 7.46 10.24
N GLU A 196 -13.77 7.58 11.48
CA GLU A 196 -14.15 8.64 12.41
C GLU A 196 -13.07 9.72 12.52
N GLU A 197 -13.50 10.98 12.65
CA GLU A 197 -12.59 12.10 12.91
C GLU A 197 -11.81 11.89 14.22
N GLY A 198 -10.50 12.12 14.17
CA GLY A 198 -9.60 11.96 15.32
C GLY A 198 -9.15 10.52 15.59
N LYS A 199 -9.62 9.52 14.83
CA LYS A 199 -9.24 8.10 15.00
C LYS A 199 -8.15 7.61 14.05
N GLY A 200 -7.53 8.50 13.29
CA GLY A 200 -6.53 8.15 12.27
C GLY A 200 -5.32 7.41 12.81
N TRP A 201 -4.90 7.64 14.06
CA TRP A 201 -3.73 6.93 14.61
C TRP A 201 -3.98 5.42 14.73
N SER A 202 -5.13 5.00 15.23
CA SER A 202 -5.46 3.56 15.33
C SER A 202 -5.58 2.91 13.96
N GLN A 203 -6.06 3.65 12.96
CA GLN A 203 -6.11 3.20 11.56
C GLN A 203 -4.71 3.00 10.98
N VAL A 204 -3.79 3.97 11.19
CA VAL A 204 -2.39 3.88 10.77
C VAL A 204 -1.69 2.65 11.38
N VAL A 205 -1.87 2.39 12.67
CA VAL A 205 -1.27 1.22 13.32
C VAL A 205 -1.75 -0.08 12.67
N GLY A 206 -3.04 -0.19 12.37
CA GLY A 206 -3.61 -1.33 11.65
C GLY A 206 -3.08 -1.47 10.22
N GLU A 207 -2.90 -0.36 9.51
CA GLU A 207 -2.35 -0.32 8.16
C GLU A 207 -0.88 -0.73 8.10
N LEU A 208 -0.05 -0.22 9.02
CA LEU A 208 1.36 -0.60 9.13
C LEU A 208 1.56 -2.08 9.45
N ALA A 209 0.64 -2.70 10.19
CA ALA A 209 0.68 -4.14 10.43
C ALA A 209 0.51 -4.93 9.12
N LEU A 210 -0.42 -4.50 8.25
CA LEU A 210 -0.60 -5.11 6.91
C LEU A 210 0.58 -4.82 5.98
N GLU A 211 1.13 -3.60 5.99
CA GLU A 211 2.29 -3.23 5.18
C GLU A 211 3.52 -4.05 5.53
N ARG A 212 3.77 -4.29 6.83
CA ARG A 212 5.02 -4.89 7.32
C ARG A 212 4.97 -6.42 7.46
N SER A 213 3.86 -7.06 7.17
CA SER A 213 3.69 -8.52 7.21
C SER A 213 3.58 -9.10 5.80
N GLY A 214 3.86 -10.40 5.66
CA GLY A 214 3.60 -11.19 4.47
C GLY A 214 4.80 -11.58 3.62
N PRO A 215 4.56 -12.40 2.58
CA PRO A 215 5.59 -13.11 1.85
C PRO A 215 6.56 -12.19 1.09
N GLU A 216 6.18 -10.96 0.75
CA GLU A 216 7.06 -10.03 0.05
C GLU A 216 8.31 -9.65 0.86
N ARG A 217 8.27 -9.81 2.17
CA ARG A 217 9.42 -9.48 3.02
C ARG A 217 10.59 -10.45 2.86
N PHE A 218 10.31 -11.68 2.43
CA PHE A 218 11.36 -12.70 2.22
C PHE A 218 11.41 -13.23 0.78
N LEU A 219 10.34 -13.07 -0.02
CA LEU A 219 10.30 -13.54 -1.42
C LEU A 219 10.75 -12.49 -2.44
N SER A 220 10.99 -11.24 -2.06
CA SER A 220 11.38 -10.18 -2.99
C SER A 220 12.60 -10.50 -3.86
N HIS A 221 13.51 -11.32 -3.36
CA HIS A 221 14.73 -11.73 -4.06
C HIS A 221 14.78 -13.25 -4.35
N PHE A 222 13.66 -13.94 -4.24
CA PHE A 222 13.60 -15.39 -4.40
C PHE A 222 14.06 -15.84 -5.79
N THR A 223 13.63 -15.15 -6.84
CA THR A 223 14.07 -15.41 -8.23
C THR A 223 15.59 -15.27 -8.43
N LEU A 224 16.24 -14.39 -7.68
CA LEU A 224 17.69 -14.27 -7.69
C LEU A 224 18.36 -15.50 -7.07
N LEU A 225 17.81 -15.97 -5.94
CA LEU A 225 18.30 -17.18 -5.27
C LEU A 225 18.13 -18.42 -6.15
N GLU A 226 17.00 -18.59 -6.82
CA GLU A 226 16.75 -19.69 -7.75
C GLU A 226 17.75 -19.70 -8.92
N LYS A 227 17.92 -18.53 -9.56
CA LYS A 227 18.91 -18.38 -10.64
C LYS A 227 20.33 -18.67 -10.16
N PHE A 228 20.70 -18.13 -9.00
CA PHE A 228 22.01 -18.38 -8.42
C PHE A 228 22.24 -19.89 -8.17
N ILE A 229 21.29 -20.59 -7.61
CA ILE A 229 21.38 -22.05 -7.40
C ILE A 229 21.48 -22.80 -8.73
N GLY A 230 20.68 -22.40 -9.74
CA GLY A 230 20.68 -23.02 -11.06
C GLY A 230 22.02 -22.88 -11.78
N GLU A 231 22.55 -21.67 -11.84
CA GLU A 231 23.80 -21.33 -12.55
C GLU A 231 25.06 -21.90 -11.87
N PHE A 232 25.08 -21.89 -10.54
CA PHE A 232 26.27 -22.24 -9.76
C PHE A 232 26.18 -23.61 -9.08
N ARG A 233 25.20 -24.46 -9.42
CA ARG A 233 24.94 -25.75 -8.77
C ARG A 233 26.19 -26.62 -8.58
N ILE A 234 27.06 -26.73 -9.60
CA ILE A 234 28.28 -27.55 -9.54
C ILE A 234 29.33 -26.90 -8.66
N SER A 235 29.48 -25.58 -8.72
CA SER A 235 30.43 -24.84 -7.89
C SER A 235 30.02 -24.82 -6.41
N LEU A 236 28.72 -24.73 -6.12
CA LEU A 236 28.18 -24.73 -4.77
C LEU A 236 28.41 -26.05 -4.03
N LEU A 237 28.47 -27.19 -4.75
CA LEU A 237 28.78 -28.50 -4.17
C LEU A 237 30.19 -28.54 -3.55
N LYS A 238 31.10 -27.66 -3.97
CA LYS A 238 32.49 -27.62 -3.49
C LYS A 238 32.75 -26.63 -2.38
N SER A 239 32.07 -25.50 -2.30
CA SER A 239 32.42 -24.44 -1.35
C SER A 239 31.26 -23.58 -0.81
N GLY A 240 30.08 -23.66 -1.38
CA GLY A 240 28.95 -22.78 -1.06
C GLY A 240 27.71 -23.46 -0.52
N SER A 241 27.68 -24.80 -0.46
CA SER A 241 26.49 -25.59 -0.13
C SER A 241 25.92 -25.30 1.27
N SER A 242 26.79 -25.05 2.26
CA SER A 242 26.38 -24.74 3.63
C SER A 242 25.60 -23.43 3.73
N LEU A 243 26.07 -22.36 3.06
CA LEU A 243 25.38 -21.06 3.06
C LEU A 243 24.04 -21.15 2.35
N VAL A 244 24.00 -21.79 1.18
CA VAL A 244 22.75 -21.98 0.41
C VAL A 244 21.77 -22.84 1.20
N GLY A 245 22.23 -23.91 1.84
CA GLY A 245 21.40 -24.75 2.72
C GLY A 245 20.81 -23.97 3.89
N LYS A 246 21.61 -23.09 4.52
CA LYS A 246 21.12 -22.20 5.58
C LYS A 246 20.03 -21.23 5.06
N LEU A 247 20.27 -20.57 3.93
CA LEU A 247 19.29 -19.64 3.33
C LEU A 247 17.97 -20.37 2.99
N ILE A 248 18.04 -21.57 2.43
CA ILE A 248 16.84 -22.36 2.14
C ILE A 248 16.10 -22.76 3.42
N ALA A 249 16.82 -23.16 4.48
CA ALA A 249 16.20 -23.51 5.75
C ALA A 249 15.51 -22.32 6.41
N GLU A 250 16.14 -21.14 6.39
CA GLU A 250 15.55 -19.89 6.90
C GLU A 250 14.30 -19.51 6.08
N LEU A 251 14.37 -19.59 4.75
CA LEU A 251 13.23 -19.33 3.86
C LEU A 251 12.05 -20.27 4.15
N GLN A 252 12.31 -21.58 4.30
CA GLN A 252 11.27 -22.56 4.61
C GLN A 252 10.66 -22.32 6.00
N THR A 253 11.45 -21.85 6.95
CA THR A 253 10.95 -21.48 8.29
C THR A 253 10.00 -20.28 8.19
N LEU A 254 10.42 -19.20 7.52
CA LEU A 254 9.59 -18.01 7.32
C LEU A 254 8.29 -18.31 6.56
N ARG A 255 8.34 -19.24 5.61
CA ARG A 255 7.14 -19.69 4.86
C ARG A 255 6.08 -20.37 5.74
N ARG A 256 6.49 -20.98 6.84
CA ARG A 256 5.60 -21.71 7.76
C ARG A 256 5.09 -20.87 8.93
N MET A 257 5.69 -19.71 9.17
CA MET A 257 5.24 -18.73 10.17
C MET A 257 4.07 -17.89 9.66
#